data_66aa42ccee6af34206c3640262b48028
#
_entry.id   66aa42ccee6af34206c3640262b48028
#
_cell.length_a   1.000
_cell.length_b   1.000
_cell.length_c   1.000
_cell.angle_alpha   90.00
_cell.angle_beta   90.00
_cell.angle_gamma   90.00
#
_symmetry.space_group_name_H-M   'P 1'
#
loop_
_entity.id
_entity.type
_entity.pdbx_description
1 polymer ?
#
loop_
_entity_poly.entity_id
_entity_poly.type
_entity_poly.pdbx_seq_one_letter_code
_entity_poly.pdbx_strand_id
1 'polypeptide(L)'
;MVEVELKFQIPEARRNALLKALDPKKSKIIQLKAKYYDTEQRLLSQHGVALRQRLEGTRWIQTLKAAGKSHLHRFEHNYDLGELEQAPQLDLSIYEHDAEAQQILKNALQNSQEPLKLQFETDIQRTFRVIQFQETDIEVSLDVGEVRTGTAQREMHEVEFELKSGSVQSLLAFSFEWVKKYQLWLDVRSKAEIGNLLAMTQKVSPAKSAKEFTLSKKDPANKNLRLLIAQQLQHLLPNIAAISAVVSEKEHIQQAQIALDHLNLTLSLFKDWNESVSDKWAMQIGAFKQQFDHLQHLEHMQTTLGAFLQNPNTASNLTKDILYAKEKLANLVRSTQNVHHYLELLMFSLDTEEQAQSHDLKWFAQNTLQNQYKQLQDSLTSAEITDFE
;
A
#
# COMPACT_ATOMS: atom_id res chain seq x y z
N MET A 1 15.92 -1.21 13.29
CA MET A 1 16.42 -0.52 12.07
C MET A 1 15.23 -0.20 11.18
N VAL A 2 15.23 0.88 10.42
CA VAL A 2 14.14 1.21 9.49
C VAL A 2 14.53 0.73 8.10
N GLU A 3 13.74 -0.21 7.55
CA GLU A 3 13.86 -0.69 6.17
C GLU A 3 13.01 0.20 5.27
N VAL A 4 13.52 0.54 4.08
CA VAL A 4 12.79 1.30 3.06
C VAL A 4 12.68 0.45 1.81
N GLU A 5 11.48 -0.04 1.52
CA GLU A 5 11.23 -0.94 0.40
C GLU A 5 9.96 -0.58 -0.37
N LEU A 6 9.95 -0.88 -1.66
CA LEU A 6 8.78 -0.90 -2.54
C LEU A 6 8.59 -2.30 -3.08
N LYS A 7 7.33 -2.76 -3.07
CA LYS A 7 6.98 -4.08 -3.56
C LYS A 7 5.98 -3.99 -4.70
N PHE A 8 6.25 -4.77 -5.75
CA PHE A 8 5.44 -4.80 -6.95
C PHE A 8 5.08 -6.22 -7.36
N GLN A 9 3.91 -6.36 -7.93
CA GLN A 9 3.49 -7.55 -8.64
C GLN A 9 3.92 -7.46 -10.10
N ILE A 10 4.14 -8.62 -10.73
CA ILE A 10 4.72 -8.75 -12.07
C ILE A 10 3.69 -9.40 -13.00
N PRO A 11 3.31 -8.75 -14.12
CA PRO A 11 2.49 -9.41 -15.12
C PRO A 11 3.18 -10.70 -15.61
N GLU A 12 2.43 -11.77 -15.75
CA GLU A 12 2.96 -13.07 -16.14
C GLU A 12 3.82 -12.97 -17.44
N ALA A 13 3.34 -12.22 -18.42
CA ALA A 13 4.06 -11.98 -19.68
C ALA A 13 5.39 -11.23 -19.50
N ARG A 14 5.64 -10.62 -18.34
CA ARG A 14 6.87 -9.85 -18.06
C ARG A 14 7.87 -10.56 -17.16
N ARG A 15 7.50 -11.68 -16.53
CA ARG A 15 8.35 -12.43 -15.56
C ARG A 15 9.71 -12.80 -16.15
N ASN A 16 9.73 -13.39 -17.36
CA ASN A 16 10.98 -13.77 -18.03
C ASN A 16 11.85 -12.55 -18.43
N ALA A 17 11.24 -11.46 -18.83
CA ALA A 17 11.97 -10.23 -19.20
C ALA A 17 12.60 -9.60 -17.95
N LEU A 18 11.90 -9.60 -16.81
CA LEU A 18 12.41 -9.09 -15.54
C LEU A 18 13.55 -9.97 -15.01
N LEU A 19 13.41 -11.29 -15.05
CA LEU A 19 14.47 -12.22 -14.66
C LEU A 19 15.75 -12.00 -15.49
N LYS A 20 15.62 -11.80 -16.80
CA LYS A 20 16.75 -11.45 -17.68
C LYS A 20 17.39 -10.11 -17.32
N ALA A 21 16.59 -9.12 -16.87
CA ALA A 21 17.10 -7.81 -16.46
C ALA A 21 17.91 -7.84 -15.16
N LEU A 22 17.62 -8.80 -14.29
CA LEU A 22 18.45 -9.05 -13.12
C LEU A 22 19.84 -9.59 -13.48
N ASP A 23 20.06 -9.99 -14.75
CA ASP A 23 21.32 -10.55 -15.23
C ASP A 23 21.76 -11.75 -14.33
N PRO A 24 21.30 -12.98 -14.65
CA PRO A 24 21.56 -14.17 -13.83
C PRO A 24 23.05 -14.45 -13.54
N LYS A 25 23.97 -13.90 -14.36
CA LYS A 25 25.41 -14.02 -14.14
C LYS A 25 25.93 -13.10 -13.03
N LYS A 26 25.20 -12.01 -12.72
CA LYS A 26 25.55 -11.02 -11.70
C LYS A 26 24.65 -11.11 -10.47
N SER A 27 23.57 -11.86 -10.55
CA SER A 27 22.62 -12.06 -9.44
C SER A 27 23.03 -13.23 -8.57
N LYS A 28 22.65 -13.15 -7.32
CA LYS A 28 22.68 -14.28 -6.38
C LYS A 28 21.31 -14.94 -6.33
N ILE A 29 21.30 -16.26 -6.16
CA ILE A 29 20.07 -17.04 -5.97
C ILE A 29 20.16 -17.69 -4.59
N ILE A 30 19.11 -17.56 -3.80
CA ILE A 30 19.01 -18.14 -2.47
C ILE A 30 17.61 -18.74 -2.26
N GLN A 31 17.54 -19.89 -1.58
CA GLN A 31 16.28 -20.45 -1.11
C GLN A 31 15.99 -19.92 0.29
N LEU A 32 14.82 -19.31 0.44
CA LEU A 32 14.32 -18.73 1.69
C LEU A 32 13.14 -19.56 2.18
N LYS A 33 13.33 -20.30 3.29
CA LYS A 33 12.24 -21.04 3.93
C LYS A 33 11.91 -20.39 5.25
N ALA A 34 10.71 -19.84 5.37
CA ALA A 34 10.34 -19.12 6.58
C ALA A 34 9.11 -19.73 7.27
N LYS A 35 9.14 -19.70 8.60
CA LYS A 35 8.06 -20.07 9.51
C LYS A 35 7.55 -18.82 10.20
N TYR A 36 6.25 -18.55 10.12
CA TYR A 36 5.61 -17.38 10.71
C TYR A 36 4.80 -17.77 11.92
N TYR A 37 4.97 -17.02 13.00
CA TYR A 37 4.39 -17.32 14.29
C TYR A 37 3.45 -16.21 14.76
N ASP A 38 2.34 -16.60 15.39
CA ASP A 38 1.38 -15.69 16.02
C ASP A 38 0.62 -16.45 17.11
N THR A 39 -0.14 -15.72 17.94
CA THR A 39 -1.14 -16.32 18.82
C THR A 39 -2.27 -16.94 18.00
N GLU A 40 -3.09 -17.76 18.63
CA GLU A 40 -4.29 -18.33 17.98
C GLU A 40 -5.26 -17.22 17.54
N GLN A 41 -5.36 -16.14 18.33
CA GLN A 41 -6.18 -14.97 18.04
C GLN A 41 -5.54 -13.99 17.04
N ARG A 42 -4.32 -14.25 16.56
CA ARG A 42 -3.61 -13.40 15.59
C ARG A 42 -3.26 -12.01 16.12
N LEU A 43 -2.90 -11.89 17.37
CA LEU A 43 -2.62 -10.60 18.01
C LEU A 43 -1.48 -9.82 17.34
N LEU A 44 -0.41 -10.50 16.91
CA LEU A 44 0.67 -9.84 16.18
C LEU A 44 0.16 -9.28 14.85
N SER A 45 -0.51 -10.10 14.06
CA SER A 45 -1.05 -9.72 12.75
C SER A 45 -2.07 -8.58 12.84
N GLN A 46 -2.98 -8.60 13.84
CA GLN A 46 -3.96 -7.53 14.06
C GLN A 46 -3.30 -6.17 14.32
N HIS A 47 -2.08 -6.17 14.90
CA HIS A 47 -1.30 -4.96 15.16
C HIS A 47 -0.27 -4.64 14.07
N GLY A 48 -0.33 -5.33 12.92
CA GLY A 48 0.60 -5.12 11.81
C GLY A 48 2.03 -5.58 12.11
N VAL A 49 2.17 -6.55 13.01
CA VAL A 49 3.45 -7.15 13.41
C VAL A 49 3.57 -8.54 12.80
N ALA A 50 4.76 -8.88 12.33
CA ALA A 50 5.11 -10.22 11.85
C ALA A 50 6.36 -10.72 12.56
N LEU A 51 6.29 -11.93 13.09
CA LEU A 51 7.39 -12.64 13.72
C LEU A 51 7.68 -13.91 12.92
N ARG A 52 8.93 -14.05 12.46
CA ARG A 52 9.32 -15.22 11.65
C ARG A 52 10.70 -15.75 12.03
N GLN A 53 10.92 -17.02 11.78
CA GLN A 53 12.24 -17.63 11.65
C GLN A 53 12.43 -18.04 10.19
N ARG A 54 13.54 -17.64 9.58
CA ARG A 54 13.82 -17.88 8.16
C ARG A 54 15.19 -18.53 7.99
N LEU A 55 15.21 -19.63 7.26
CA LEU A 55 16.45 -20.26 6.80
C LEU A 55 16.94 -19.53 5.55
N GLU A 56 18.14 -18.98 5.62
CA GLU A 56 18.86 -18.31 4.55
C GLU A 56 20.15 -19.09 4.27
N GLY A 57 20.13 -19.94 3.24
CA GLY A 57 21.23 -20.89 3.01
C GLY A 57 21.30 -21.91 4.14
N THR A 58 22.29 -21.79 5.05
CA THR A 58 22.50 -22.67 6.22
C THR A 58 22.18 -22.00 7.55
N ARG A 59 21.86 -20.68 7.55
CA ARG A 59 21.68 -19.89 8.76
C ARG A 59 20.21 -19.60 9.03
N TRP A 60 19.82 -19.71 10.30
CA TRP A 60 18.50 -19.30 10.76
C TRP A 60 18.53 -17.84 11.25
N ILE A 61 17.59 -17.06 10.76
CA ILE A 61 17.41 -15.65 11.16
C ILE A 61 16.02 -15.49 11.77
N GLN A 62 15.93 -15.02 13.01
CA GLN A 62 14.66 -14.63 13.61
C GLN A 62 14.43 -13.15 13.37
N THR A 63 13.28 -12.80 12.81
CA THR A 63 12.95 -11.43 12.40
C THR A 63 11.65 -10.99 13.05
N LEU A 64 11.66 -9.79 13.62
CA LEU A 64 10.48 -9.03 14.01
C LEU A 64 10.31 -7.87 13.02
N LYS A 65 9.19 -7.84 12.30
CA LYS A 65 8.80 -6.73 11.42
C LYS A 65 7.52 -6.06 11.93
N ALA A 66 7.45 -4.73 11.83
CA ALA A 66 6.23 -4.00 12.17
C ALA A 66 5.97 -2.88 11.17
N ALA A 67 4.70 -2.47 11.04
CA ALA A 67 4.31 -1.34 10.22
C ALA A 67 4.99 -0.06 10.72
N GLY A 68 5.59 0.69 9.79
CA GLY A 68 6.25 1.95 10.07
C GLY A 68 5.37 3.18 9.80
N LYS A 69 6.01 4.34 9.64
CA LYS A 69 5.33 5.63 9.46
C LYS A 69 4.67 5.78 8.08
N SER A 70 5.08 5.01 7.09
CA SER A 70 4.51 5.00 5.74
C SER A 70 4.58 3.59 5.16
N HIS A 71 3.98 3.38 3.97
CA HIS A 71 4.06 2.08 3.28
C HIS A 71 5.47 1.68 2.84
N LEU A 72 6.39 2.64 2.76
CA LEU A 72 7.80 2.37 2.43
C LEU A 72 8.64 2.02 3.65
N HIS A 73 8.30 2.56 4.83
CA HIS A 73 9.11 2.42 6.03
C HIS A 73 8.57 1.32 6.91
N ARG A 74 9.40 0.37 7.27
CA ARG A 74 9.08 -0.71 8.20
C ARG A 74 10.13 -0.81 9.27
N PHE A 75 9.69 -1.09 10.50
CA PHE A 75 10.61 -1.55 11.53
C PHE A 75 11.02 -2.97 11.21
N GLU A 76 12.31 -3.25 11.24
CA GLU A 76 12.86 -4.60 11.12
C GLU A 76 14.00 -4.79 12.12
N HIS A 77 13.92 -5.88 12.87
CA HIS A 77 14.97 -6.37 13.74
C HIS A 77 15.27 -7.83 13.41
N ASN A 78 16.47 -8.07 12.91
CA ASN A 78 16.97 -9.40 12.56
C ASN A 78 17.95 -9.86 13.63
N TYR A 79 17.79 -11.10 14.07
CA TYR A 79 18.70 -11.77 14.97
C TYR A 79 19.20 -13.07 14.34
N ASP A 80 20.51 -13.21 14.23
CA ASP A 80 21.17 -14.38 13.67
C ASP A 80 21.25 -15.50 14.72
N LEU A 81 20.51 -16.58 14.48
CA LEU A 81 20.47 -17.76 15.35
C LEU A 81 21.57 -18.79 15.05
N GLY A 82 22.37 -18.54 14.00
CA GLY A 82 23.46 -19.41 13.58
C GLY A 82 23.07 -20.51 12.62
N GLU A 83 24.00 -21.43 12.39
CA GLU A 83 23.85 -22.57 11.49
C GLU A 83 23.29 -23.76 12.26
N LEU A 84 22.05 -24.14 11.95
CA LEU A 84 21.31 -25.21 12.61
C LEU A 84 20.59 -26.06 11.56
N GLU A 85 20.55 -27.39 11.77
CA GLU A 85 19.83 -28.29 10.87
C GLU A 85 18.31 -28.08 10.87
N GLN A 86 17.75 -27.63 11.99
CA GLN A 86 16.33 -27.38 12.14
C GLN A 86 16.08 -25.99 12.75
N ALA A 87 14.87 -25.45 12.53
CA ALA A 87 14.47 -24.20 13.18
C ALA A 87 14.57 -24.35 14.70
N PRO A 88 15.32 -23.47 15.38
CA PRO A 88 15.39 -23.47 16.83
C PRO A 88 14.03 -23.14 17.44
N GLN A 89 13.89 -23.40 18.74
CA GLN A 89 12.72 -22.93 19.47
C GLN A 89 12.63 -21.39 19.36
N LEU A 90 11.40 -20.89 19.17
CA LEU A 90 11.16 -19.45 19.13
C LEU A 90 11.53 -18.81 20.46
N ASP A 91 12.35 -17.76 20.42
CA ASP A 91 12.82 -17.05 21.61
C ASP A 91 12.54 -15.56 21.47
N LEU A 92 11.74 -15.00 22.38
CA LEU A 92 11.44 -13.57 22.42
C LEU A 92 12.43 -12.78 23.28
N SER A 93 13.24 -13.43 24.11
CA SER A 93 14.21 -12.79 24.98
C SER A 93 15.32 -12.08 24.19
N ILE A 94 15.55 -12.50 22.94
CA ILE A 94 16.50 -11.84 22.02
C ILE A 94 16.18 -10.36 21.76
N TYR A 95 14.93 -9.95 22.01
CA TYR A 95 14.48 -8.56 21.82
C TYR A 95 14.56 -7.72 23.11
N GLU A 96 14.98 -8.30 24.25
CA GLU A 96 15.02 -7.61 25.57
C GLU A 96 15.96 -6.40 25.61
N HIS A 97 16.94 -6.34 24.70
CA HIS A 97 17.89 -5.22 24.63
C HIS A 97 17.50 -4.17 23.55
N ASP A 98 16.38 -4.35 22.86
CA ASP A 98 15.86 -3.38 21.89
C ASP A 98 14.52 -2.80 22.40
N ALA A 99 14.57 -1.58 22.92
CA ALA A 99 13.41 -0.91 23.51
C ALA A 99 12.24 -0.73 22.52
N GLU A 100 12.53 -0.54 21.22
CA GLU A 100 11.51 -0.39 20.18
C GLU A 100 10.84 -1.75 19.89
N ALA A 101 11.63 -2.82 19.76
CA ALA A 101 11.11 -4.17 19.57
C ALA A 101 10.25 -4.62 20.77
N GLN A 102 10.72 -4.37 22.00
CA GLN A 102 9.93 -4.65 23.22
C GLN A 102 8.60 -3.91 23.22
N GLN A 103 8.60 -2.62 22.90
CA GLN A 103 7.37 -1.83 22.87
C GLN A 103 6.39 -2.33 21.80
N ILE A 104 6.89 -2.72 20.63
CA ILE A 104 6.09 -3.32 19.56
C ILE A 104 5.43 -4.61 20.03
N LEU A 105 6.21 -5.54 20.60
CA LEU A 105 5.70 -6.81 21.11
C LEU A 105 4.70 -6.61 22.25
N LYS A 106 5.00 -5.73 23.20
CA LYS A 106 4.10 -5.42 24.32
C LYS A 106 2.76 -4.86 23.85
N ASN A 107 2.78 -3.94 22.90
CA ASN A 107 1.58 -3.36 22.32
C ASN A 107 0.76 -4.40 21.56
N ALA A 108 1.40 -5.26 20.79
CA ALA A 108 0.73 -6.26 19.98
C ALA A 108 0.15 -7.40 20.83
N LEU A 109 0.90 -7.93 21.78
CA LEU A 109 0.48 -9.05 22.61
C LEU A 109 -0.43 -8.65 23.77
N GLN A 110 -0.48 -7.36 24.15
CA GLN A 110 -1.40 -6.82 25.18
C GLN A 110 -1.37 -7.61 26.50
N ASN A 111 -0.20 -8.09 26.92
CA ASN A 111 -0.01 -8.99 28.09
C ASN A 111 -0.66 -10.38 27.95
N SER A 112 -1.03 -10.80 26.76
CA SER A 112 -1.50 -12.17 26.52
C SER A 112 -0.43 -13.18 26.91
N GLN A 113 -0.83 -14.25 27.58
CA GLN A 113 0.01 -15.41 27.90
C GLN A 113 -0.17 -16.54 26.87
N GLU A 114 -0.88 -16.29 25.78
CA GLU A 114 -1.08 -17.28 24.73
C GLU A 114 0.26 -17.63 24.07
N PRO A 115 0.53 -18.94 23.86
CA PRO A 115 1.75 -19.35 23.18
C PRO A 115 1.71 -18.94 21.69
N LEU A 116 2.84 -18.50 21.19
CA LEU A 116 3.03 -18.28 19.77
C LEU A 116 3.15 -19.63 19.05
N LYS A 117 2.29 -19.86 18.07
CA LYS A 117 2.22 -21.09 17.28
C LYS A 117 2.57 -20.80 15.83
N LEU A 118 3.13 -21.79 15.12
CA LEU A 118 3.32 -21.75 13.67
C LEU A 118 1.96 -21.59 12.98
N GLN A 119 1.85 -20.57 12.14
CA GLN A 119 0.62 -20.22 11.45
C GLN A 119 0.66 -20.60 9.97
N PHE A 120 1.76 -20.31 9.31
CA PHE A 120 2.02 -20.60 7.90
C PHE A 120 3.52 -20.61 7.63
N GLU A 121 3.88 -21.12 6.46
CA GLU A 121 5.24 -21.16 5.98
C GLU A 121 5.34 -20.52 4.59
N THR A 122 6.54 -20.04 4.24
CA THR A 122 6.86 -19.64 2.87
C THR A 122 8.07 -20.40 2.37
N ASP A 123 8.06 -20.78 1.08
CA ASP A 123 9.18 -21.41 0.39
C ASP A 123 9.43 -20.63 -0.90
N ILE A 124 10.47 -19.77 -0.88
CA ILE A 124 10.71 -18.73 -1.88
C ILE A 124 12.12 -18.88 -2.44
N GLN A 125 12.24 -18.98 -3.75
CA GLN A 125 13.50 -18.76 -4.44
C GLN A 125 13.64 -17.26 -4.72
N ARG A 126 14.63 -16.62 -4.09
CA ARG A 126 14.97 -15.22 -4.30
C ARG A 126 16.15 -15.11 -5.25
N THR A 127 15.95 -14.40 -6.36
CA THR A 127 17.02 -13.95 -7.25
C THR A 127 17.23 -12.47 -7.02
N PHE A 128 18.41 -12.06 -6.55
CA PHE A 128 18.65 -10.67 -6.17
C PHE A 128 20.02 -10.15 -6.57
N ARG A 129 20.09 -8.85 -6.72
CA ARG A 129 21.36 -8.13 -6.89
C ARG A 129 21.19 -6.66 -6.46
N VAL A 130 22.31 -6.05 -6.06
CA VAL A 130 22.38 -4.60 -5.86
C VAL A 130 22.65 -3.94 -7.21
N ILE A 131 21.84 -2.95 -7.55
CA ILE A 131 21.98 -2.11 -8.74
C ILE A 131 22.26 -0.69 -8.26
N GLN A 132 23.35 -0.10 -8.75
CA GLN A 132 23.64 1.30 -8.53
C GLN A 132 22.83 2.16 -9.51
N PHE A 133 22.05 3.07 -8.98
CA PHE A 133 21.28 4.05 -9.74
C PHE A 133 21.56 5.44 -9.19
N GLN A 134 22.18 6.30 -10.02
CA GLN A 134 22.79 7.55 -9.56
C GLN A 134 23.78 7.27 -8.40
N GLU A 135 23.62 7.94 -7.26
CA GLU A 135 24.43 7.72 -6.04
C GLU A 135 23.75 6.80 -5.02
N THR A 136 22.82 5.95 -5.48
CA THR A 136 21.96 5.12 -4.64
C THR A 136 22.14 3.64 -4.97
N ASP A 137 22.38 2.82 -3.96
CA ASP A 137 22.42 1.36 -4.08
C ASP A 137 21.02 0.80 -3.77
N ILE A 138 20.46 0.10 -4.72
CA ILE A 138 19.11 -0.50 -4.64
C ILE A 138 19.25 -2.00 -4.81
N GLU A 139 18.81 -2.77 -3.81
CA GLU A 139 18.67 -4.20 -3.97
C GLU A 139 17.35 -4.50 -4.70
N VAL A 140 17.47 -5.18 -5.82
CA VAL A 140 16.31 -5.69 -6.58
C VAL A 140 16.22 -7.19 -6.32
N SER A 141 15.13 -7.60 -5.69
CA SER A 141 14.87 -8.99 -5.30
C SER A 141 13.62 -9.50 -6.02
N LEU A 142 13.80 -10.52 -6.87
CA LEU A 142 12.70 -11.27 -7.49
C LEU A 142 12.42 -12.51 -6.65
N ASP A 143 11.22 -12.57 -6.08
CA ASP A 143 10.73 -13.65 -5.24
C ASP A 143 9.72 -14.50 -6.01
N VAL A 144 10.04 -15.78 -6.15
CA VAL A 144 9.19 -16.78 -6.80
C VAL A 144 9.05 -17.99 -5.89
N GLY A 145 7.84 -18.40 -5.60
CA GLY A 145 7.59 -19.53 -4.73
C GLY A 145 6.16 -19.61 -4.24
N GLU A 146 5.99 -20.00 -3.00
CA GLU A 146 4.66 -20.23 -2.43
C GLU A 146 4.56 -19.87 -0.94
N VAL A 147 3.35 -19.56 -0.54
CA VAL A 147 2.90 -19.51 0.86
C VAL A 147 2.01 -20.73 1.09
N ARG A 148 2.20 -21.43 2.20
CA ARG A 148 1.44 -22.64 2.52
C ARG A 148 1.03 -22.72 3.98
N THR A 149 -0.15 -23.29 4.20
CA THR A 149 -0.66 -23.68 5.52
C THR A 149 -1.18 -25.10 5.40
N GLY A 150 -0.94 -25.99 6.33
CA GLY A 150 -1.54 -27.33 6.33
C GLY A 150 -1.89 -27.88 4.94
N THR A 151 -3.11 -27.63 4.46
CA THR A 151 -3.65 -28.13 3.18
C THR A 151 -3.77 -27.07 2.07
N ALA A 152 -3.61 -25.77 2.38
CA ALA A 152 -3.78 -24.69 1.42
C ALA A 152 -2.43 -24.09 1.02
N GLN A 153 -2.29 -23.75 -0.27
CA GLN A 153 -1.11 -23.08 -0.80
C GLN A 153 -1.51 -21.98 -1.80
N ARG A 154 -0.62 -21.00 -1.94
CA ARG A 154 -0.77 -19.88 -2.88
C ARG A 154 0.58 -19.52 -3.47
N GLU A 155 0.66 -19.45 -4.79
CA GLU A 155 1.84 -18.98 -5.51
C GLU A 155 2.13 -17.50 -5.23
N MET A 156 3.42 -17.17 -5.25
CA MET A 156 3.94 -15.81 -5.12
C MET A 156 4.91 -15.50 -6.26
N HIS A 157 4.71 -14.34 -6.87
CA HIS A 157 5.59 -13.78 -7.89
C HIS A 157 5.65 -12.27 -7.69
N GLU A 158 6.64 -11.78 -6.98
CA GLU A 158 6.78 -10.36 -6.69
C GLU A 158 8.22 -9.89 -6.86
N VAL A 159 8.40 -8.59 -7.08
CA VAL A 159 9.70 -7.93 -7.06
C VAL A 159 9.72 -6.86 -6.00
N GLU A 160 10.79 -6.83 -5.22
CA GLU A 160 11.03 -5.85 -4.17
C GLU A 160 12.22 -4.98 -4.55
N PHE A 161 12.11 -3.67 -4.33
CA PHE A 161 13.19 -2.71 -4.45
C PHE A 161 13.47 -2.15 -3.06
N GLU A 162 14.64 -2.49 -2.52
CA GLU A 162 15.05 -2.09 -1.18
C GLU A 162 16.21 -1.09 -1.27
N LEU A 163 16.09 0.02 -0.53
CA LEU A 163 17.14 1.02 -0.42
C LEU A 163 18.25 0.51 0.50
N LYS A 164 19.45 0.30 -0.06
CA LYS A 164 20.63 -0.09 0.74
C LYS A 164 21.46 1.12 1.16
N SER A 165 21.61 2.11 0.26
CA SER A 165 22.27 3.39 0.54
C SER A 165 21.75 4.46 -0.41
N GLY A 166 21.87 5.73 -0.04
CA GLY A 166 21.46 6.87 -0.87
C GLY A 166 20.08 7.42 -0.51
N SER A 167 19.27 7.81 -1.48
CA SER A 167 18.03 8.56 -1.27
C SER A 167 16.75 7.80 -1.65
N VAL A 168 15.67 8.06 -0.91
CA VAL A 168 14.33 7.54 -1.23
C VAL A 168 13.85 8.08 -2.58
N GLN A 169 14.20 9.30 -2.93
CA GLN A 169 13.88 9.92 -4.21
C GLN A 169 14.46 9.14 -5.39
N SER A 170 15.72 8.71 -5.26
CA SER A 170 16.37 7.86 -6.28
C SER A 170 15.75 6.47 -6.37
N LEU A 171 15.35 5.87 -5.23
CA LEU A 171 14.60 4.61 -5.21
C LEU A 171 13.28 4.74 -5.97
N LEU A 172 12.54 5.82 -5.76
CA LEU A 172 11.28 6.09 -6.45
C LEU A 172 11.51 6.36 -7.95
N ALA A 173 12.52 7.15 -8.31
CA ALA A 173 12.90 7.39 -9.71
C ALA A 173 13.29 6.09 -10.43
N PHE A 174 14.08 5.23 -9.81
CA PHE A 174 14.37 3.88 -10.30
C PHE A 174 13.11 3.05 -10.52
N SER A 175 12.19 3.12 -9.56
CA SER A 175 10.91 2.40 -9.63
C SER A 175 10.05 2.86 -10.81
N PHE A 176 10.03 4.15 -11.15
CA PHE A 176 9.35 4.68 -12.34
C PHE A 176 9.83 3.99 -13.62
N GLU A 177 11.15 3.87 -13.79
CA GLU A 177 11.72 3.24 -14.97
C GLU A 177 11.31 1.77 -15.09
N TRP A 178 11.37 1.03 -13.97
CA TRP A 178 11.01 -0.38 -13.95
C TRP A 178 9.52 -0.62 -14.13
N VAL A 179 8.67 0.18 -13.51
CA VAL A 179 7.21 0.14 -13.68
C VAL A 179 6.87 0.36 -15.16
N LYS A 180 7.45 1.37 -15.81
CA LYS A 180 7.24 1.66 -17.23
C LYS A 180 7.70 0.50 -18.13
N LYS A 181 8.86 -0.06 -17.85
CA LYS A 181 9.49 -1.08 -18.69
C LYS A 181 8.83 -2.45 -18.55
N TYR A 182 8.47 -2.84 -17.32
CA TYR A 182 7.95 -4.18 -17.02
C TYR A 182 6.46 -4.19 -16.68
N GLN A 183 5.79 -3.06 -16.73
CA GLN A 183 4.35 -2.91 -16.43
C GLN A 183 4.02 -3.42 -15.02
N LEU A 184 4.90 -3.15 -14.06
CA LEU A 184 4.73 -3.53 -12.66
C LEU A 184 3.59 -2.74 -12.02
N TRP A 185 2.91 -3.33 -11.04
CA TRP A 185 1.96 -2.59 -10.23
C TRP A 185 2.24 -2.74 -8.74
N LEU A 186 2.03 -1.65 -8.00
CA LEU A 186 2.31 -1.57 -6.57
C LEU A 186 1.39 -2.51 -5.78
N ASP A 187 1.96 -3.28 -4.85
CA ASP A 187 1.22 -4.09 -3.91
C ASP A 187 1.78 -3.90 -2.50
N VAL A 188 1.04 -3.20 -1.65
CA VAL A 188 1.46 -2.90 -0.28
C VAL A 188 1.20 -4.04 0.72
N ARG A 189 0.53 -5.12 0.29
CA ARG A 189 0.26 -6.29 1.15
C ARG A 189 1.55 -7.08 1.37
N SER A 190 1.83 -7.41 2.63
CA SER A 190 3.03 -8.18 2.97
C SER A 190 2.84 -9.69 2.76
N LYS A 191 3.96 -10.44 2.64
CA LYS A 191 3.94 -11.91 2.67
C LYS A 191 3.26 -12.43 3.94
N ALA A 192 3.47 -11.74 5.07
CA ALA A 192 2.84 -12.06 6.34
C ALA A 192 1.32 -11.90 6.31
N GLU A 193 0.81 -10.82 5.71
CA GLU A 193 -0.61 -10.61 5.51
C GLU A 193 -1.23 -11.71 4.64
N ILE A 194 -0.62 -12.00 3.49
CA ILE A 194 -1.09 -13.03 2.57
C ILE A 194 -1.11 -14.41 3.26
N GLY A 195 -0.08 -14.74 4.05
CA GLY A 195 0.00 -16.00 4.78
C GLY A 195 -1.04 -16.12 5.89
N ASN A 196 -1.26 -15.05 6.65
CA ASN A 196 -2.31 -15.03 7.68
C ASN A 196 -3.70 -15.19 7.07
N LEU A 197 -3.99 -14.51 5.95
CA LEU A 197 -5.26 -14.67 5.23
C LEU A 197 -5.46 -16.11 4.77
N LEU A 198 -4.42 -16.73 4.22
CA LEU A 198 -4.48 -18.14 3.80
C LEU A 198 -4.76 -19.05 4.99
N ALA A 199 -4.08 -18.85 6.13
CA ALA A 199 -4.28 -19.61 7.36
C ALA A 199 -5.68 -19.45 7.97
N MET A 200 -6.31 -18.29 7.78
CA MET A 200 -7.68 -18.01 8.22
C MET A 200 -8.75 -18.38 7.19
N THR A 201 -8.35 -18.91 6.03
CA THR A 201 -9.27 -19.18 4.90
C THR A 201 -9.99 -17.92 4.42
N GLN A 202 -9.33 -16.77 4.56
CA GLN A 202 -9.82 -15.47 4.12
C GLN A 202 -9.18 -15.06 2.80
N LYS A 203 -9.92 -14.36 1.94
CA LYS A 203 -9.43 -13.89 0.64
C LYS A 203 -8.72 -12.55 0.71
N VAL A 204 -9.15 -11.70 1.63
CA VAL A 204 -8.71 -10.31 1.76
C VAL A 204 -8.83 -9.84 3.21
N SER A 205 -7.95 -8.93 3.62
CA SER A 205 -8.03 -8.20 4.89
C SER A 205 -9.25 -7.26 4.87
N PRO A 206 -9.81 -6.87 6.02
CA PRO A 206 -10.85 -5.85 6.06
C PRO A 206 -10.42 -4.57 5.37
N ALA A 207 -11.37 -3.88 4.73
CA ALA A 207 -11.10 -2.60 4.08
C ALA A 207 -10.48 -1.59 5.04
N LYS A 208 -9.48 -0.88 4.55
CA LYS A 208 -8.79 0.14 5.36
C LYS A 208 -9.61 1.42 5.35
N SER A 209 -10.02 1.89 6.53
CA SER A 209 -10.65 3.19 6.72
C SER A 209 -9.64 4.28 7.05
N ALA A 210 -10.06 5.54 6.85
CA ALA A 210 -9.27 6.69 7.27
C ALA A 210 -9.01 6.65 8.79
N LYS A 211 -7.79 6.98 9.19
CA LYS A 211 -7.45 7.18 10.60
C LYS A 211 -7.53 8.65 10.94
N GLU A 212 -8.00 8.94 12.15
CA GLU A 212 -7.88 10.29 12.70
C GLU A 212 -6.41 10.66 12.86
N PHE A 213 -6.09 11.88 12.51
CA PHE A 213 -4.76 12.46 12.67
C PHE A 213 -4.87 13.97 12.92
N THR A 214 -3.86 14.55 13.54
CA THR A 214 -3.85 15.96 13.91
C THR A 214 -2.85 16.71 13.05
N LEU A 215 -3.30 17.79 12.42
CA LEU A 215 -2.44 18.76 11.74
C LEU A 215 -1.92 19.79 12.73
N SER A 216 -0.66 20.18 12.58
CA SER A 216 -0.07 21.23 13.41
C SER A 216 -0.40 22.61 12.85
N LYS A 217 -1.08 23.43 13.66
CA LYS A 217 -1.45 24.81 13.28
C LYS A 217 -0.23 25.72 13.11
N LYS A 218 0.89 25.36 13.75
CA LYS A 218 2.14 26.16 13.76
C LYS A 218 3.14 25.69 12.69
N ASP A 219 2.96 24.48 12.17
CA ASP A 219 3.83 23.99 11.10
C ASP A 219 3.50 24.65 9.76
N PRO A 220 4.49 24.75 8.87
CA PRO A 220 4.28 25.23 7.51
C PRO A 220 3.13 24.49 6.81
N ALA A 221 2.36 25.20 5.98
CA ALA A 221 1.25 24.60 5.24
C ALA A 221 1.72 23.45 4.35
N ASN A 222 2.90 23.56 3.74
CA ASN A 222 3.50 22.50 2.91
C ASN A 222 3.82 21.22 3.69
N LYS A 223 4.30 21.34 4.92
CA LYS A 223 4.54 20.17 5.79
C LYS A 223 3.23 19.46 6.12
N ASN A 224 2.18 20.22 6.41
CA ASN A 224 0.86 19.66 6.65
C ASN A 224 0.25 19.04 5.37
N LEU A 225 0.48 19.64 4.20
CA LEU A 225 0.08 19.07 2.91
C LEU A 225 0.73 17.70 2.67
N ARG A 226 2.04 17.59 2.88
CA ARG A 226 2.75 16.30 2.74
C ARG A 226 2.18 15.24 3.71
N LEU A 227 1.90 15.63 4.94
CA LEU A 227 1.27 14.75 5.94
C LEU A 227 -0.13 14.32 5.49
N LEU A 228 -0.95 15.24 4.97
CA LEU A 228 -2.29 14.94 4.43
C LEU A 228 -2.20 13.90 3.31
N ILE A 229 -1.34 14.13 2.32
CA ILE A 229 -1.15 13.20 1.20
C ILE A 229 -0.65 11.84 1.71
N ALA A 230 0.31 11.80 2.62
CA ALA A 230 0.81 10.55 3.21
C ALA A 230 -0.31 9.75 3.89
N GLN A 231 -1.17 10.40 4.69
CA GLN A 231 -2.29 9.74 5.38
C GLN A 231 -3.35 9.23 4.39
N GLN A 232 -3.63 10.00 3.35
CA GLN A 232 -4.58 9.59 2.31
C GLN A 232 -4.05 8.41 1.49
N LEU A 233 -2.75 8.35 1.22
CA LEU A 233 -2.12 7.19 0.58
C LEU A 233 -2.14 5.96 1.51
N GLN A 234 -1.95 6.12 2.83
CA GLN A 234 -2.10 5.02 3.78
C GLN A 234 -3.53 4.46 3.83
N HIS A 235 -4.52 5.28 3.56
CA HIS A 235 -5.92 4.88 3.41
C HIS A 235 -6.18 4.22 2.04
N LEU A 236 -5.67 4.80 0.96
CA LEU A 236 -5.94 4.40 -0.42
C LEU A 236 -5.26 3.08 -0.80
N LEU A 237 -3.94 2.99 -0.60
CA LEU A 237 -3.13 1.93 -1.21
C LEU A 237 -3.48 0.50 -0.77
N PRO A 238 -3.85 0.19 0.49
CA PRO A 238 -4.31 -1.15 0.85
C PRO A 238 -5.60 -1.56 0.15
N ASN A 239 -6.55 -0.63 -0.02
CA ASN A 239 -7.79 -0.88 -0.73
C ASN A 239 -7.53 -1.08 -2.24
N ILE A 240 -6.65 -0.28 -2.82
CA ILE A 240 -6.18 -0.45 -4.21
C ILE A 240 -5.49 -1.81 -4.40
N ALA A 241 -4.69 -2.27 -3.43
CA ALA A 241 -4.04 -3.57 -3.48
C ALA A 241 -5.05 -4.73 -3.51
N ALA A 242 -6.14 -4.63 -2.75
CA ALA A 242 -7.25 -5.59 -2.80
C ALA A 242 -7.97 -5.57 -4.16
N ILE A 243 -8.22 -4.38 -4.73
CA ILE A 243 -8.84 -4.21 -6.04
C ILE A 243 -7.91 -4.78 -7.13
N SER A 244 -6.64 -4.43 -7.09
CA SER A 244 -5.65 -4.91 -8.06
C SER A 244 -5.49 -6.43 -8.06
N ALA A 245 -5.69 -7.08 -6.91
CA ALA A 245 -5.63 -8.53 -6.78
C ALA A 245 -6.95 -9.25 -7.14
N VAL A 246 -8.00 -8.49 -7.48
CA VAL A 246 -9.36 -9.01 -7.79
C VAL A 246 -9.95 -9.80 -6.60
N VAL A 247 -9.65 -9.36 -5.38
CA VAL A 247 -10.19 -9.95 -4.13
C VAL A 247 -10.99 -8.94 -3.31
N SER A 248 -11.17 -7.71 -3.84
CA SER A 248 -11.86 -6.63 -3.13
C SER A 248 -13.34 -6.95 -2.89
N GLU A 249 -13.81 -6.56 -1.72
CA GLU A 249 -15.23 -6.48 -1.37
C GLU A 249 -15.73 -5.05 -1.61
N LYS A 250 -17.05 -4.86 -1.52
CA LYS A 250 -17.70 -3.55 -1.71
C LYS A 250 -17.08 -2.45 -0.86
N GLU A 251 -16.77 -2.77 0.39
CA GLU A 251 -16.16 -1.85 1.36
C GLU A 251 -14.80 -1.30 0.88
N HIS A 252 -13.95 -2.15 0.25
CA HIS A 252 -12.66 -1.70 -0.29
C HIS A 252 -12.83 -0.64 -1.39
N ILE A 253 -13.84 -0.83 -2.25
CA ILE A 253 -14.14 0.10 -3.33
C ILE A 253 -14.62 1.44 -2.76
N GLN A 254 -15.51 1.40 -1.77
CA GLN A 254 -16.01 2.59 -1.07
C GLN A 254 -14.90 3.34 -0.35
N GLN A 255 -14.04 2.64 0.39
CA GLN A 255 -12.93 3.26 1.11
C GLN A 255 -11.87 3.84 0.18
N ALA A 256 -11.58 3.17 -0.95
CA ALA A 256 -10.70 3.72 -1.98
C ALA A 256 -11.28 5.01 -2.59
N GLN A 257 -12.59 5.04 -2.85
CA GLN A 257 -13.29 6.22 -3.37
C GLN A 257 -13.23 7.40 -2.38
N ILE A 258 -13.50 7.15 -1.09
CA ILE A 258 -13.39 8.18 -0.04
C ILE A 258 -11.95 8.74 0.02
N ALA A 259 -10.94 7.86 -0.07
CA ALA A 259 -9.55 8.32 -0.07
C ALA A 259 -9.21 9.17 -1.31
N LEU A 260 -9.74 8.81 -2.48
CA LEU A 260 -9.59 9.60 -3.72
C LEU A 260 -10.30 10.96 -3.63
N ASP A 261 -11.48 11.02 -3.00
CA ASP A 261 -12.19 12.28 -2.76
C ASP A 261 -11.37 13.21 -1.86
N HIS A 262 -10.81 12.69 -0.79
CA HIS A 262 -9.95 13.44 0.11
C HIS A 262 -8.67 13.92 -0.58
N LEU A 263 -8.02 13.06 -1.40
CA LEU A 263 -6.86 13.46 -2.21
C LEU A 263 -7.20 14.57 -3.18
N ASN A 264 -8.29 14.43 -3.93
CA ASN A 264 -8.74 15.43 -4.90
C ASN A 264 -9.02 16.77 -4.25
N LEU A 265 -9.73 16.75 -3.11
CA LEU A 265 -10.00 17.96 -2.33
C LEU A 265 -8.69 18.62 -1.84
N THR A 266 -7.78 17.82 -1.27
CA THR A 266 -6.50 18.32 -0.78
C THR A 266 -5.69 18.97 -1.90
N LEU A 267 -5.53 18.30 -3.03
CA LEU A 267 -4.79 18.85 -4.17
C LEU A 267 -5.43 20.10 -4.73
N SER A 268 -6.76 20.14 -4.81
CA SER A 268 -7.50 21.33 -5.30
C SER A 268 -7.35 22.53 -4.37
N LEU A 269 -7.31 22.32 -3.05
CA LEU A 269 -7.15 23.41 -2.08
C LEU A 269 -5.72 23.95 -2.06
N PHE A 270 -4.71 23.10 -2.26
CA PHE A 270 -3.30 23.48 -2.12
C PHE A 270 -2.61 23.84 -3.45
N LYS A 271 -3.26 23.67 -4.61
CA LYS A 271 -2.64 23.93 -5.92
C LYS A 271 -2.06 25.34 -6.09
N ASP A 272 -2.76 26.34 -5.55
CA ASP A 272 -2.35 27.75 -5.66
C ASP A 272 -1.30 28.13 -4.58
N TRP A 273 -0.93 27.19 -3.69
CA TRP A 273 -0.05 27.43 -2.55
C TRP A 273 1.31 26.77 -2.69
N ASN A 274 1.38 25.75 -3.50
CA ASN A 274 2.59 24.99 -3.70
C ASN A 274 2.77 24.67 -5.18
N GLU A 275 3.76 25.28 -5.80
CA GLU A 275 4.08 25.10 -7.23
C GLU A 275 4.39 23.63 -7.59
N SER A 276 4.76 22.82 -6.61
CA SER A 276 4.99 21.38 -6.81
C SER A 276 3.70 20.57 -6.90
N VAL A 277 2.54 21.15 -6.51
CA VAL A 277 1.23 20.51 -6.67
C VAL A 277 0.79 20.68 -8.11
N SER A 278 0.97 19.64 -8.90
CA SER A 278 0.64 19.66 -10.32
C SER A 278 -0.87 19.59 -10.55
N ASP A 279 -1.42 20.48 -11.38
CA ASP A 279 -2.80 20.38 -11.88
C ASP A 279 -3.10 19.04 -12.52
N LYS A 280 -2.10 18.40 -13.10
CA LYS A 280 -2.17 17.05 -13.65
C LYS A 280 -2.60 16.03 -12.62
N TRP A 281 -2.19 16.17 -11.35
CA TRP A 281 -2.56 15.23 -10.30
C TRP A 281 -4.05 15.25 -9.99
N ALA A 282 -4.63 16.43 -9.84
CA ALA A 282 -6.08 16.56 -9.62
C ALA A 282 -6.89 16.02 -10.81
N MET A 283 -6.45 16.32 -12.04
CA MET A 283 -7.08 15.79 -13.26
C MET A 283 -7.01 14.24 -13.32
N GLN A 284 -5.87 13.65 -12.99
CA GLN A 284 -5.69 12.20 -13.00
C GLN A 284 -6.55 11.52 -11.94
N ILE A 285 -6.62 12.08 -10.72
CA ILE A 285 -7.50 11.57 -9.66
C ILE A 285 -8.96 11.68 -10.08
N GLY A 286 -9.39 12.80 -10.66
CA GLY A 286 -10.74 12.98 -11.16
C GLY A 286 -11.13 11.94 -12.21
N ALA A 287 -10.27 11.72 -13.21
CA ALA A 287 -10.49 10.71 -14.24
C ALA A 287 -10.52 9.28 -13.67
N PHE A 288 -9.67 9.00 -12.69
CA PHE A 288 -9.62 7.73 -12.00
C PHE A 288 -10.91 7.48 -11.19
N LYS A 289 -11.37 8.49 -10.45
CA LYS A 289 -12.58 8.44 -9.65
C LYS A 289 -13.83 8.09 -10.47
N GLN A 290 -13.97 8.61 -11.68
CA GLN A 290 -15.13 8.32 -12.55
C GLN A 290 -15.39 6.81 -12.76
N GLN A 291 -14.35 5.98 -12.74
CA GLN A 291 -14.52 4.53 -12.89
C GLN A 291 -15.07 3.89 -11.60
N PHE A 292 -14.73 4.45 -10.43
CA PHE A 292 -15.33 4.03 -9.16
C PHE A 292 -16.79 4.43 -9.09
N ASP A 293 -17.14 5.65 -9.49
CA ASP A 293 -18.51 6.16 -9.51
C ASP A 293 -19.39 5.30 -10.43
N HIS A 294 -18.87 4.90 -11.59
CA HIS A 294 -19.57 4.01 -12.51
C HIS A 294 -19.89 2.65 -11.90
N LEU A 295 -18.90 2.00 -11.27
CA LEU A 295 -19.11 0.70 -10.62
C LEU A 295 -20.10 0.82 -9.45
N GLN A 296 -19.96 1.85 -8.61
CA GLN A 296 -20.88 2.10 -7.51
C GLN A 296 -22.32 2.31 -7.99
N HIS A 297 -22.50 3.03 -9.10
CA HIS A 297 -23.82 3.21 -9.70
C HIS A 297 -24.45 1.87 -10.13
N LEU A 298 -23.69 1.01 -10.78
CA LEU A 298 -24.16 -0.33 -11.16
C LEU A 298 -24.51 -1.20 -9.95
N GLU A 299 -23.67 -1.20 -8.90
CA GLU A 299 -23.95 -1.94 -7.66
C GLU A 299 -25.16 -1.38 -6.91
N HIS A 300 -25.35 -0.07 -6.92
CA HIS A 300 -26.54 0.58 -6.36
C HIS A 300 -27.80 0.19 -7.13
N MET A 301 -27.75 0.21 -8.46
CA MET A 301 -28.85 -0.28 -9.29
C MET A 301 -29.22 -1.73 -8.98
N GLN A 302 -28.21 -2.60 -8.83
CA GLN A 302 -28.45 -4.00 -8.47
C GLN A 302 -29.12 -4.13 -7.10
N THR A 303 -28.68 -3.36 -6.12
CA THR A 303 -29.21 -3.41 -4.75
C THR A 303 -30.62 -2.86 -4.67
N THR A 304 -30.90 -1.75 -5.39
CA THR A 304 -32.19 -1.04 -5.30
C THR A 304 -33.24 -1.63 -6.22
N LEU A 305 -32.86 -1.99 -7.44
CA LEU A 305 -33.79 -2.46 -8.47
C LEU A 305 -33.77 -3.96 -8.66
N GLY A 306 -32.78 -4.68 -8.18
CA GLY A 306 -32.56 -6.11 -8.41
C GLY A 306 -33.81 -6.96 -8.03
N ALA A 307 -34.44 -6.62 -6.91
CA ALA A 307 -35.69 -7.31 -6.45
C ALA A 307 -36.86 -7.06 -7.37
N PHE A 308 -36.87 -6.00 -8.18
CA PHE A 308 -37.91 -5.63 -9.09
C PHE A 308 -37.65 -6.09 -10.54
N LEU A 309 -36.45 -6.58 -10.84
CA LEU A 309 -36.09 -7.07 -12.15
C LEU A 309 -36.73 -8.45 -12.40
N GLN A 310 -37.97 -8.43 -12.91
CA GLN A 310 -38.72 -9.67 -13.23
C GLN A 310 -38.15 -10.43 -14.43
N ASN A 311 -37.41 -9.76 -15.30
CA ASN A 311 -36.79 -10.39 -16.47
C ASN A 311 -35.40 -10.97 -16.10
N PRO A 312 -35.24 -12.32 -16.12
CA PRO A 312 -33.95 -12.97 -15.77
C PRO A 312 -32.78 -12.52 -16.65
N ASN A 313 -33.03 -12.17 -17.91
CA ASN A 313 -31.97 -11.67 -18.81
C ASN A 313 -31.45 -10.30 -18.37
N THR A 314 -32.34 -9.41 -17.93
CA THR A 314 -31.92 -8.07 -17.43
C THR A 314 -31.11 -8.20 -16.16
N ALA A 315 -31.53 -9.02 -15.21
CA ALA A 315 -30.75 -9.28 -13.97
C ALA A 315 -29.38 -9.91 -14.28
N SER A 316 -29.34 -10.89 -15.22
CA SER A 316 -28.08 -11.51 -15.65
C SER A 316 -27.13 -10.50 -16.34
N ASN A 317 -27.68 -9.62 -17.18
CA ASN A 317 -26.86 -8.59 -17.86
C ASN A 317 -26.28 -7.59 -16.86
N LEU A 318 -27.05 -7.09 -15.90
CA LEU A 318 -26.56 -6.19 -14.86
C LEU A 318 -25.43 -6.84 -14.04
N THR A 319 -25.55 -8.13 -13.72
CA THR A 319 -24.49 -8.87 -13.02
C THR A 319 -23.21 -8.94 -13.87
N LYS A 320 -23.33 -9.18 -15.19
CA LYS A 320 -22.18 -9.19 -16.12
C LYS A 320 -21.53 -7.81 -16.22
N ASP A 321 -22.33 -6.75 -16.28
CA ASP A 321 -21.85 -5.38 -16.35
C ASP A 321 -21.04 -4.99 -15.09
N ILE A 322 -21.52 -5.42 -13.91
CA ILE A 322 -20.80 -5.24 -12.65
C ILE A 322 -19.46 -5.99 -12.66
N LEU A 323 -19.45 -7.26 -13.09
CA LEU A 323 -18.21 -8.04 -13.19
C LEU A 323 -17.22 -7.41 -14.16
N TYR A 324 -17.69 -6.97 -15.32
CA TYR A 324 -16.86 -6.25 -16.30
C TYR A 324 -16.32 -4.94 -15.75
N ALA A 325 -17.14 -4.16 -15.05
CA ALA A 325 -16.69 -2.92 -14.41
C ALA A 325 -15.65 -3.18 -13.32
N LYS A 326 -15.76 -4.24 -12.53
CA LYS A 326 -14.75 -4.66 -11.55
C LYS A 326 -13.42 -5.03 -12.20
N GLU A 327 -13.47 -5.80 -13.28
CA GLU A 327 -12.26 -6.17 -14.04
C GLU A 327 -11.61 -4.94 -14.67
N LYS A 328 -12.39 -4.06 -15.27
CA LYS A 328 -11.92 -2.79 -15.83
C LYS A 328 -11.25 -1.93 -14.77
N LEU A 329 -11.86 -1.84 -13.57
CA LEU A 329 -11.28 -1.11 -12.44
C LEU A 329 -9.97 -1.74 -11.99
N ALA A 330 -9.89 -3.06 -11.85
CA ALA A 330 -8.65 -3.76 -11.50
C ALA A 330 -7.53 -3.50 -12.51
N ASN A 331 -7.84 -3.50 -13.81
CA ASN A 331 -6.86 -3.18 -14.86
C ASN A 331 -6.43 -1.71 -14.82
N LEU A 332 -7.34 -0.80 -14.51
CA LEU A 332 -7.05 0.62 -14.38
C LEU A 332 -6.09 0.89 -13.22
N VAL A 333 -6.34 0.31 -12.04
CA VAL A 333 -5.45 0.49 -10.87
C VAL A 333 -4.05 -0.09 -11.08
N ARG A 334 -3.92 -1.12 -11.93
CA ARG A 334 -2.64 -1.72 -12.33
C ARG A 334 -1.93 -0.95 -13.45
N SER A 335 -2.61 -0.01 -14.11
CA SER A 335 -2.03 0.68 -15.27
C SER A 335 -0.76 1.42 -14.89
N THR A 336 0.23 1.41 -15.78
CA THR A 336 1.50 2.13 -15.59
C THR A 336 1.26 3.60 -15.22
N GLN A 337 0.28 4.25 -15.82
CA GLN A 337 -0.06 5.64 -15.53
C GLN A 337 -0.48 5.85 -14.07
N ASN A 338 -1.39 5.01 -13.54
CA ASN A 338 -1.85 5.15 -12.17
C ASN A 338 -0.78 4.73 -11.16
N VAL A 339 0.01 3.69 -11.46
CA VAL A 339 1.13 3.31 -10.59
C VAL A 339 2.16 4.44 -10.52
N HIS A 340 2.49 5.09 -11.63
CA HIS A 340 3.36 6.28 -11.64
C HIS A 340 2.77 7.39 -10.77
N HIS A 341 1.47 7.63 -10.88
CA HIS A 341 0.80 8.65 -10.07
C HIS A 341 0.90 8.37 -8.55
N TYR A 342 0.71 7.11 -8.13
CA TYR A 342 0.93 6.76 -6.72
C TYR A 342 2.38 6.98 -6.28
N LEU A 343 3.34 6.65 -7.12
CA LEU A 343 4.76 6.88 -6.82
C LEU A 343 5.10 8.38 -6.77
N GLU A 344 4.54 9.21 -7.67
CA GLU A 344 4.70 10.68 -7.64
C GLU A 344 4.17 11.26 -6.33
N LEU A 345 2.98 10.86 -5.89
CA LEU A 345 2.39 11.31 -4.62
C LEU A 345 3.18 10.81 -3.41
N LEU A 346 3.68 9.55 -3.44
CA LEU A 346 4.57 9.03 -2.40
C LEU A 346 5.86 9.86 -2.34
N MET A 347 6.48 10.14 -3.48
CA MET A 347 7.71 10.95 -3.56
C MET A 347 7.49 12.33 -2.96
N PHE A 348 6.40 13.01 -3.35
CA PHE A 348 6.06 14.31 -2.80
C PHE A 348 5.80 14.27 -1.30
N SER A 349 5.11 13.24 -0.80
CA SER A 349 4.79 13.11 0.63
C SER A 349 6.03 12.87 1.51
N LEU A 350 7.11 12.32 0.94
CA LEU A 350 8.36 12.00 1.62
C LEU A 350 9.45 13.06 1.42
N ASP A 351 9.20 14.06 0.57
CA ASP A 351 10.13 15.14 0.36
C ASP A 351 10.30 15.97 1.66
N THR A 352 11.53 16.33 1.97
CA THR A 352 11.89 17.11 3.16
C THR A 352 12.29 18.55 2.84
N GLU A 353 12.34 18.93 1.57
CA GLU A 353 12.71 20.28 1.19
C GLU A 353 11.65 21.27 1.67
N GLU A 354 12.08 22.22 2.52
CA GLU A 354 11.25 23.33 2.94
C GLU A 354 11.31 24.44 1.89
N GLN A 355 10.18 24.76 1.28
CA GLN A 355 10.07 25.93 0.42
C GLN A 355 10.06 27.20 1.30
N ALA A 356 10.92 28.17 0.99
CA ALA A 356 11.15 29.37 1.78
C ALA A 356 9.94 30.32 1.98
N GLN A 357 8.79 30.04 1.38
CA GLN A 357 7.58 30.87 1.40
C GLN A 357 6.33 30.15 1.94
N SER A 358 6.47 29.17 2.79
CA SER A 358 5.30 28.49 3.34
C SER A 358 4.72 29.26 4.54
N HIS A 359 3.50 29.72 4.43
CA HIS A 359 2.74 30.22 5.57
C HIS A 359 2.37 29.05 6.51
N ASP A 360 2.06 29.37 7.77
CA ASP A 360 1.55 28.36 8.69
C ASP A 360 0.14 27.87 8.25
N LEU A 361 -0.25 26.71 8.76
CA LEU A 361 -1.54 26.11 8.41
C LEU A 361 -2.72 26.99 8.83
N LYS A 362 -2.60 27.77 9.91
CA LYS A 362 -3.67 28.64 10.38
C LYS A 362 -3.95 29.75 9.38
N TRP A 363 -2.91 30.43 8.88
CA TRP A 363 -3.05 31.46 7.87
C TRP A 363 -3.62 30.88 6.57
N PHE A 364 -3.10 29.74 6.12
CA PHE A 364 -3.62 29.04 4.95
C PHE A 364 -5.13 28.75 5.08
N ALA A 365 -5.55 28.14 6.20
CA ALA A 365 -6.95 27.79 6.42
C ALA A 365 -7.86 29.03 6.43
N GLN A 366 -7.44 30.12 7.08
CA GLN A 366 -8.20 31.36 7.11
C GLN A 366 -8.38 31.99 5.72
N ASN A 367 -7.30 32.06 4.95
CA ASN A 367 -7.33 32.60 3.60
C ASN A 367 -8.15 31.73 2.65
N THR A 368 -8.02 30.42 2.72
CA THR A 368 -8.80 29.48 1.91
C THR A 368 -10.30 29.59 2.21
N LEU A 369 -10.69 29.64 3.49
CA LEU A 369 -12.09 29.80 3.89
C LEU A 369 -12.67 31.17 3.40
N GLN A 370 -11.89 32.24 3.50
CA GLN A 370 -12.32 33.53 2.98
C GLN A 370 -12.54 33.52 1.47
N ASN A 371 -11.64 32.91 0.72
CA ASN A 371 -11.76 32.79 -0.72
C ASN A 371 -12.96 31.93 -1.13
N GLN A 372 -13.17 30.78 -0.47
CA GLN A 372 -14.32 29.90 -0.72
C GLN A 372 -15.65 30.60 -0.38
N TYR A 373 -15.69 31.32 0.72
CA TYR A 373 -16.87 32.11 1.11
C TYR A 373 -17.20 33.17 0.07
N LYS A 374 -16.18 33.92 -0.41
CA LYS A 374 -16.36 34.89 -1.46
C LYS A 374 -16.90 34.29 -2.76
N GLN A 375 -16.30 33.16 -3.21
CA GLN A 375 -16.76 32.43 -4.39
C GLN A 375 -18.22 31.98 -4.25
N LEU A 376 -18.63 31.50 -3.06
CA LEU A 376 -20.00 31.14 -2.78
C LEU A 376 -20.94 32.35 -2.89
N GLN A 377 -20.56 33.51 -2.31
CA GLN A 377 -21.36 34.74 -2.41
C GLN A 377 -21.49 35.19 -3.86
N ASP A 378 -20.40 35.21 -4.62
CA ASP A 378 -20.40 35.58 -6.03
C ASP A 378 -21.31 34.66 -6.86
N SER A 379 -21.27 33.35 -6.59
CA SER A 379 -22.13 32.36 -7.23
C SER A 379 -23.61 32.53 -6.90
N LEU A 380 -23.93 32.83 -5.64
CA LEU A 380 -25.31 33.12 -5.22
C LEU A 380 -25.84 34.41 -5.80
N THR A 381 -24.98 35.44 -5.94
CA THR A 381 -25.37 36.74 -6.53
C THR A 381 -25.57 36.63 -8.04
N SER A 382 -24.82 35.75 -8.72
CA SER A 382 -24.93 35.51 -10.16
C SER A 382 -26.01 34.49 -10.54
N ALA A 383 -26.54 33.72 -9.58
CA ALA A 383 -27.67 32.84 -9.81
C ALA A 383 -28.92 33.71 -9.98
N GLU A 384 -29.41 33.85 -11.20
CA GLU A 384 -30.79 34.27 -11.44
C GLU A 384 -31.70 33.21 -10.81
N ILE A 385 -32.36 33.58 -9.71
CA ILE A 385 -33.44 32.76 -9.16
C ILE A 385 -34.58 32.87 -10.16
N THR A 386 -34.62 31.97 -11.13
CA THR A 386 -35.84 31.77 -11.91
C THR A 386 -36.83 31.12 -10.98
N ASP A 387 -37.93 31.82 -10.70
CA ASP A 387 -39.05 31.28 -9.94
C ASP A 387 -39.46 29.94 -10.53
N PHE A 388 -39.43 28.91 -9.70
CA PHE A 388 -40.10 27.66 -10.00
C PHE A 388 -41.62 27.92 -9.89
N GLU A 389 -42.31 28.12 -11.01
CA GLU A 389 -43.73 27.94 -11.09
C GLU A 389 -44.11 26.45 -11.11
#